data_d2fad1b4802b173d7729dc0c034f0fcb
#
_entry.id   d2fad1b4802b173d7729dc0c034f0fcb
#
_cell.length_a   1.000
_cell.length_b   1.000
_cell.length_c   1.000
_cell.angle_alpha   90.00
_cell.angle_beta   90.00
_cell.angle_gamma   90.00
#
_symmetry.space_group_name_H-M   'P 1'
#
loop_
_entity.id
_entity.type
_entity.pdbx_description
1 polymer ?
#
loop_
_entity_poly.entity_id
_entity_poly.type
_entity_poly.pdbx_seq_one_letter_code
_entity_poly.pdbx_strand_id
1 'polypeptide(L)' 'MAEIVRMPKMSDTMTEGVIAKWHKKVGDSVKSGELMAEIETDKATMDYESFNDGVVLHLGAKEGEAVQVNGVLAVVGK' A
#
# COMPACT_ATOMS: atom_id res chain seq x y z
N MET A 1 -14.76 -6.12 -9.80
CA MET A 1 -14.31 -6.89 -8.63
C MET A 1 -13.29 -6.10 -7.84
N ALA A 2 -13.34 -6.22 -6.53
CA ALA A 2 -12.38 -5.53 -5.67
C ALA A 2 -11.21 -6.44 -5.36
N GLU A 3 -10.01 -5.85 -5.32
CA GLU A 3 -8.79 -6.53 -4.94
C GLU A 3 -8.32 -5.97 -3.60
N ILE A 4 -7.98 -6.86 -2.68
CA ILE A 4 -7.41 -6.46 -1.41
C ILE A 4 -5.90 -6.34 -1.59
N VAL A 5 -5.38 -5.14 -1.33
CA VAL A 5 -3.95 -4.87 -1.38
C VAL A 5 -3.39 -5.09 0.02
N ARG A 6 -2.43 -5.99 0.14
CA ARG A 6 -1.84 -6.35 1.42
C ARG A 6 -0.41 -5.85 1.50
N MET A 7 0.04 -5.61 2.74
CA MET A 7 1.43 -5.19 2.97
C MET A 7 2.38 -6.29 2.50
N PRO A 8 3.22 -6.03 1.48
CA PRO A 8 4.18 -7.04 1.03
C PRO A 8 5.41 -7.07 1.94
N LYS A 9 6.10 -8.19 1.94
CA LYS A 9 7.36 -8.33 2.64
C LYS A 9 8.46 -7.79 1.71
N MET A 10 8.97 -6.62 2.04
CA MET A 10 9.93 -5.90 1.19
C MET A 10 11.38 -6.15 1.59
N SER A 11 11.61 -6.81 2.70
CA SER A 11 12.95 -7.24 3.13
C SER A 11 12.84 -8.53 3.91
N ASP A 12 13.96 -9.26 4.04
CA ASP A 12 13.98 -10.58 4.70
C ASP A 12 13.58 -10.50 6.17
N THR A 13 13.83 -9.37 6.82
CA THR A 13 13.58 -9.19 8.25
C THR A 13 12.34 -8.36 8.54
N MET A 14 11.62 -7.95 7.51
CA MET A 14 10.46 -7.08 7.67
C MET A 14 9.29 -7.85 8.30
N THR A 15 8.77 -7.33 9.41
CA THR A 15 7.56 -7.83 10.04
C THR A 15 6.39 -6.88 9.87
N GLU A 16 6.69 -5.60 9.69
CA GLU A 16 5.68 -4.57 9.45
C GLU A 16 6.30 -3.44 8.64
N GLY A 17 5.45 -2.60 8.06
CA GLY A 17 5.88 -1.38 7.40
C GLY A 17 5.06 -0.21 7.91
N VAL A 18 5.67 0.96 7.97
CA VAL A 18 4.96 2.20 8.35
C VAL A 18 4.64 2.97 7.09
N ILE A 19 3.40 3.43 6.97
CA ILE A 19 3.01 4.25 5.83
C ILE A 19 3.64 5.63 5.99
N ALA A 20 4.69 5.89 5.23
CA ALA A 20 5.35 7.20 5.28
C ALA A 20 4.53 8.24 4.53
N LYS A 21 3.93 7.85 3.40
CA LYS A 21 3.10 8.76 2.61
C LYS A 21 2.18 7.98 1.69
N TRP A 22 0.92 8.44 1.56
CA TRP A 22 -0.01 7.96 0.56
C TRP A 22 0.02 8.89 -0.65
N HIS A 23 0.16 8.32 -1.85
CA HIS A 23 0.10 9.07 -3.10
C HIS A 23 -1.27 8.96 -3.77
N LYS A 24 -2.14 8.09 -3.26
CA LYS A 24 -3.51 7.92 -3.75
C LYS A 24 -4.48 8.05 -2.59
N LYS A 25 -5.69 8.49 -2.89
CA LYS A 25 -6.77 8.66 -1.92
C LYS A 25 -7.95 7.80 -2.34
N VAL A 26 -8.87 7.57 -1.41
CA VAL A 26 -10.16 6.94 -1.73
C VAL A 26 -10.82 7.74 -2.86
N GLY A 27 -11.23 7.05 -3.91
CA GLY A 27 -11.83 7.65 -5.09
C GLY A 27 -10.86 7.91 -6.24
N ASP A 28 -9.55 7.87 -6.00
CA ASP A 28 -8.56 8.07 -7.05
C ASP A 28 -8.46 6.83 -7.93
N SER A 29 -8.27 7.05 -9.22
CA SER A 29 -7.96 5.93 -10.11
C SER A 29 -6.48 5.58 -9.99
N VAL A 30 -6.18 4.31 -10.15
CA VAL A 30 -4.80 3.81 -10.10
C VAL A 30 -4.61 2.80 -11.21
N LYS A 31 -3.40 2.78 -11.77
CA LYS A 31 -3.01 1.82 -12.79
C LYS A 31 -1.85 0.99 -12.28
N SER A 32 -1.75 -0.22 -12.81
CA SER A 32 -0.61 -1.10 -12.52
C SER A 32 0.70 -0.37 -12.82
N GLY A 33 1.62 -0.39 -11.87
CA GLY A 33 2.89 0.30 -11.96
C GLY A 33 2.89 1.72 -11.42
N GLU A 34 1.74 2.27 -11.07
CA GLU A 34 1.69 3.60 -10.46
C GLU A 34 2.08 3.55 -8.99
N LEU A 35 2.77 4.59 -8.54
CA LEU A 35 3.16 4.73 -7.14
C LEU A 35 1.92 4.97 -6.27
N MET A 36 1.66 4.08 -5.34
CA MET A 36 0.54 4.20 -4.40
C MET A 36 0.96 4.82 -3.08
N ALA A 37 2.10 4.39 -2.55
CA ALA A 37 2.52 4.79 -1.22
C ALA A 37 4.02 4.66 -1.07
N GLU A 38 4.55 5.38 -0.08
CA GLU A 38 5.91 5.18 0.38
C GLU A 38 5.82 4.46 1.72
N ILE A 39 6.57 3.38 1.87
CA ILE A 39 6.52 2.53 3.05
C ILE A 39 7.90 2.49 3.69
N GLU A 40 7.96 2.85 4.95
CA GLU A 40 9.19 2.79 5.72
C GLU A 40 9.33 1.40 6.32
N THR A 41 10.44 0.75 5.98
CA THR A 41 10.76 -0.59 6.48
C THR A 41 11.89 -0.51 7.50
N ASP A 42 12.29 -1.67 8.00
CA ASP A 42 13.42 -1.78 8.93
C ASP A 42 14.76 -1.34 8.32
N LYS A 43 14.85 -1.23 7.00
CA LYS A 43 16.10 -0.89 6.31
C LYS A 43 16.03 0.44 5.59
N ALA A 44 14.91 0.78 4.99
CA ALA A 44 14.78 1.97 4.16
C ALA A 44 13.33 2.29 3.88
N THR A 45 13.07 3.51 3.40
CA THR A 45 11.78 3.87 2.86
C THR A 45 11.72 3.39 1.41
N MET A 46 10.69 2.63 1.08
CA MET A 46 10.55 2.00 -0.23
C MET A 46 9.24 2.41 -0.89
N ASP A 47 9.26 2.51 -2.21
CA ASP A 47 8.06 2.82 -2.98
C ASP A 47 7.22 1.57 -3.16
N TYR A 48 5.92 1.69 -2.93
CA TYR A 48 4.97 0.65 -3.24
C TYR A 48 4.15 1.04 -4.45
N GLU A 49 4.27 0.25 -5.51
CA GLU A 49 3.55 0.46 -6.76
C GLU A 49 2.36 -0.49 -6.83
N SER A 50 1.28 -0.03 -7.44
CA SER A 50 0.09 -0.86 -7.60
C SER A 50 0.35 -1.99 -8.58
N PHE A 51 -0.22 -3.16 -8.29
CA PHE A 51 -0.23 -4.28 -9.24
C PHE A 51 -1.54 -4.36 -10.00
N ASN A 52 -2.51 -3.52 -9.67
CA ASN A 52 -3.86 -3.59 -10.20
C ASN A 52 -4.32 -2.25 -10.77
N ASP A 53 -5.18 -2.33 -11.80
CA ASP A 53 -5.89 -1.15 -12.31
C ASP A 53 -7.22 -1.04 -11.60
N GLY A 54 -7.65 0.17 -11.31
CA GLY A 54 -8.96 0.38 -10.74
C GLY A 54 -9.08 1.70 -10.00
N VAL A 55 -9.99 1.73 -9.04
CA VAL A 55 -10.24 2.90 -8.20
C VAL A 55 -10.00 2.50 -6.74
N VAL A 56 -9.33 3.36 -5.99
CA VAL A 56 -9.10 3.12 -4.58
C VAL A 56 -10.43 3.23 -3.84
N LEU A 57 -10.87 2.13 -3.24
CA LEU A 57 -12.15 2.07 -2.53
C LEU A 57 -11.98 2.30 -1.03
N HIS A 58 -10.80 1.93 -0.49
CA HIS A 58 -10.56 2.01 0.94
C HIS A 58 -9.06 2.02 1.20
N LEU A 59 -8.64 2.79 2.19
CA LEU A 59 -7.28 2.76 2.70
C LEU A 59 -7.32 2.13 4.09
N GLY A 60 -6.57 1.05 4.29
CA GLY A 60 -6.60 0.28 5.52
C GLY A 60 -5.80 0.89 6.67
N ALA A 61 -4.97 1.88 6.37
CA ALA A 61 -4.14 2.55 7.37
C ALA A 61 -3.88 3.98 6.95
N LYS A 62 -3.60 4.83 7.92
CA LYS A 62 -3.28 6.24 7.68
C LYS A 62 -1.77 6.44 7.62
N GLU A 63 -1.35 7.59 7.10
CA GLU A 63 0.06 7.98 7.17
C GLU A 63 0.53 7.96 8.61
N GLY A 64 1.69 7.39 8.83
CA GLY A 64 2.26 7.22 10.16
C GLY A 64 1.87 5.95 10.89
N GLU A 65 0.91 5.20 10.36
CA GLU A 65 0.50 3.94 10.97
C GLU A 65 1.33 2.76 10.46
N ALA A 66 1.57 1.80 11.35
CA ALA A 66 2.25 0.56 11.00
C ALA A 66 1.23 -0.47 10.54
N VAL A 67 1.60 -1.23 9.51
CA VAL A 67 0.79 -2.35 9.00
C VAL A 67 1.67 -3.57 8.97
N GLN A 68 1.21 -4.66 9.56
CA GLN A 68 1.98 -5.91 9.54
C GLN A 68 1.98 -6.50 8.13
N VAL A 69 3.02 -7.27 7.83
CA VAL A 69 3.08 -8.02 6.56
C VAL A 69 1.82 -8.87 6.45
N ASN A 70 1.21 -8.84 5.28
CA ASN A 70 -0.11 -9.42 4.97
C ASN A 70 -1.30 -8.66 5.53
N GLY A 71 -1.09 -7.62 6.31
CA GLY A 71 -2.19 -6.75 6.74
C GLY A 71 -2.76 -5.97 5.56
N VAL A 72 -4.01 -5.53 5.67
CA VAL A 72 -4.68 -4.83 4.58
C VAL A 72 -4.13 -3.41 4.47
N LEU A 73 -3.60 -3.06 3.29
CA LEU A 73 -3.18 -1.71 2.97
C LEU A 73 -4.32 -0.90 2.36
N ALA A 74 -5.00 -1.49 1.39
CA ALA A 74 -6.02 -0.79 0.62
C ALA A 74 -6.94 -1.79 -0.06
N VAL A 75 -8.06 -1.30 -0.58
CA VAL A 75 -8.93 -2.07 -1.46
C VAL A 75 -9.06 -1.29 -2.75
N VAL A 76 -8.82 -1.96 -3.86
CA VAL A 76 -8.91 -1.36 -5.19
C VAL A 76 -9.98 -2.12 -5.97
N GLY A 77 -10.93 -1.38 -6.52
CA GLY A 77 -12.01 -1.94 -7.30
C GLY A 77 -12.01 -1.43 -8.73
N LYS A 78 -12.56 -2.22 -9.61
CA LYS A 78 -12.70 -1.81 -11.00
C LYS A 78 -14.02 -1.11 -11.27
#